data_779906ba79e155745c19f84106afe427
#
_entry.id   779906ba79e155745c19f84106afe427
#
_cell.length_a   1.000
_cell.length_b   1.000
_cell.length_c   1.000
_cell.angle_alpha   90.00
_cell.angle_beta   90.00
_cell.angle_gamma   90.00
#
_symmetry.space_group_name_H-M   'P 1'
#
loop_
_entity.id
_entity.type
_entity.pdbx_description
1 polymer ?
#
loop_
_entity_poly.entity_id
_entity_poly.type
_entity_poly.pdbx_seq_one_letter_code
_entity_poly.pdbx_strand_id
1 'polypeptide(L)'
;MALLQIELLGDLQMRSATGSLFTISAKKSQALLAYLGVKPSQRVSREKIASLLWSSTGPDQARQSLRQTLSTLRKELAQLSATDKILIEENDLLGLDDSLVECDVAAFEPLVAAGTEESLGKASQLYRGDFLDGFQINEERFDQWVIAERDRLHRMALRAHMQLLDLQSRRGAVDEAIATAQRSLRIDILQEPMHRSLMRLYMQSGDLVNALQQYETAAKVLKRELRIEPDAETKALHREIVNLRAKTSSQAASAEDLRKNILVVEDNVLNRELTNAVLKAAGYNVMIAKDGAEALMTIGRERVDLLLLDVDLPFIDGHSLLKAIRENGLEIPAIFISGLPGDEVEIKAFEIGAADFIRKPVKNNVLLARVSKVLTAS
;
A
#
# COMPACT_ATOMS: atom_id res chain seq x y z
N MET A 1 -11.70 -32.63 15.97
CA MET A 1 -10.80 -32.09 14.95
C MET A 1 -11.30 -32.64 13.62
N ALA A 2 -11.55 -31.76 12.63
CA ALA A 2 -12.10 -32.20 11.36
C ALA A 2 -11.12 -33.15 10.65
N LEU A 3 -11.65 -34.21 10.06
CA LEU A 3 -10.88 -35.18 9.28
C LEU A 3 -10.66 -34.71 7.83
N LEU A 4 -11.60 -33.92 7.31
CA LEU A 4 -11.61 -33.41 5.96
C LEU A 4 -11.89 -31.91 5.97
N GLN A 5 -11.00 -31.15 5.35
CA GLN A 5 -11.21 -29.74 5.05
C GLN A 5 -11.50 -29.57 3.56
N ILE A 6 -12.57 -28.87 3.22
CA ILE A 6 -13.01 -28.60 1.85
C ILE A 6 -12.92 -27.10 1.60
N GLU A 7 -12.07 -26.71 0.67
CA GLU A 7 -11.87 -25.34 0.26
C GLU A 7 -12.54 -25.13 -1.10
N LEU A 8 -13.52 -24.22 -1.14
CA LEU A 8 -14.38 -23.93 -2.31
C LEU A 8 -14.32 -22.45 -2.72
N LEU A 9 -13.81 -21.55 -1.83
CA LEU A 9 -13.66 -20.13 -2.09
C LEU A 9 -12.33 -19.85 -2.81
N GLY A 10 -12.32 -20.12 -4.10
CA GLY A 10 -11.21 -20.22 -5.02
C GLY A 10 -11.22 -21.57 -5.72
N ASP A 11 -10.05 -22.08 -6.08
CA ASP A 11 -9.88 -23.43 -6.63
C ASP A 11 -10.37 -24.48 -5.62
N LEU A 12 -11.01 -25.54 -6.13
CA LEU A 12 -11.40 -26.67 -5.31
C LEU A 12 -10.16 -27.37 -4.74
N GLN A 13 -10.01 -27.34 -3.42
CA GLN A 13 -8.98 -28.10 -2.71
C GLN A 13 -9.58 -28.90 -1.55
N MET A 14 -9.00 -30.02 -1.26
CA MET A 14 -9.35 -30.85 -0.10
C MET A 14 -8.09 -31.20 0.68
N ARG A 15 -8.18 -31.17 2.01
CA ARG A 15 -7.06 -31.45 2.91
C ARG A 15 -7.49 -32.42 4.01
N SER A 16 -6.55 -33.27 4.41
CA SER A 16 -6.72 -34.12 5.60
C SER A 16 -6.53 -33.30 6.89
N ALA A 17 -6.84 -33.91 8.04
CA ALA A 17 -6.61 -33.33 9.37
C ALA A 17 -5.14 -32.89 9.60
N THR A 18 -4.19 -33.48 8.89
CA THR A 18 -2.75 -33.10 8.94
C THR A 18 -2.38 -31.92 8.03
N GLY A 19 -3.35 -31.37 7.30
CA GLY A 19 -3.13 -30.29 6.32
C GLY A 19 -2.59 -30.76 4.96
N SER A 20 -2.36 -32.06 4.79
CA SER A 20 -1.88 -32.64 3.52
C SER A 20 -2.99 -32.63 2.48
N LEU A 21 -2.63 -32.36 1.21
CA LEU A 21 -3.58 -32.44 0.10
C LEU A 21 -4.21 -33.82 0.02
N PHE A 22 -5.53 -33.87 -0.05
CA PHE A 22 -6.31 -35.07 -0.24
C PHE A 22 -7.00 -35.03 -1.60
N THR A 23 -6.74 -35.99 -2.44
CA THR A 23 -7.23 -35.99 -3.83
C THR A 23 -8.34 -37.02 -4.00
N ILE A 24 -9.47 -36.57 -4.48
CA ILE A 24 -10.57 -37.40 -4.98
C ILE A 24 -10.42 -37.51 -6.49
N SER A 25 -10.37 -38.73 -7.02
CA SER A 25 -10.03 -38.98 -8.41
C SER A 25 -11.13 -38.58 -9.40
N ALA A 26 -12.39 -38.83 -9.06
CA ALA A 26 -13.52 -38.61 -9.95
C ALA A 26 -14.14 -37.21 -9.80
N LYS A 27 -14.22 -36.44 -10.91
CA LYS A 27 -14.85 -35.11 -10.90
C LYS A 27 -16.28 -35.07 -10.33
N LYS A 28 -17.08 -36.09 -10.59
CA LYS A 28 -18.45 -36.20 -10.03
C LYS A 28 -18.44 -36.42 -8.52
N SER A 29 -17.45 -37.15 -7.97
CA SER A 29 -17.25 -37.26 -6.52
C SER A 29 -16.82 -35.95 -5.89
N GLN A 30 -15.92 -35.21 -6.56
CA GLN A 30 -15.52 -33.85 -6.14
C GLN A 30 -16.73 -32.90 -6.12
N ALA A 31 -17.54 -32.90 -7.19
CA ALA A 31 -18.76 -32.08 -7.29
C ALA A 31 -19.80 -32.45 -6.20
N LEU A 32 -19.94 -33.73 -5.89
CA LEU A 32 -20.81 -34.19 -4.80
C LEU A 32 -20.36 -33.66 -3.45
N LEU A 33 -19.08 -33.77 -3.14
CA LEU A 33 -18.51 -33.25 -1.89
C LEU A 33 -18.62 -31.73 -1.79
N ALA A 34 -18.35 -31.02 -2.90
CA ALA A 34 -18.52 -29.57 -2.96
C ALA A 34 -19.97 -29.17 -2.70
N TYR A 35 -20.94 -29.84 -3.34
CA TYR A 35 -22.36 -29.55 -3.13
C TYR A 35 -22.82 -29.79 -1.69
N LEU A 36 -22.42 -30.93 -1.10
CA LEU A 36 -22.78 -31.26 0.30
C LEU A 36 -21.98 -30.40 1.29
N GLY A 37 -20.75 -30.02 0.95
CA GLY A 37 -19.88 -29.23 1.82
C GLY A 37 -20.31 -27.78 2.03
N VAL A 38 -21.06 -27.19 1.09
CA VAL A 38 -21.61 -25.82 1.26
C VAL A 38 -22.50 -25.74 2.51
N LYS A 39 -23.26 -26.80 2.81
CA LYS A 39 -24.12 -26.92 4.02
C LYS A 39 -23.99 -28.31 4.61
N PRO A 40 -22.91 -28.62 5.33
CA PRO A 40 -22.61 -29.99 5.77
C PRO A 40 -23.69 -30.59 6.64
N SER A 41 -24.33 -29.79 7.49
CA SER A 41 -25.45 -30.23 8.35
C SER A 41 -26.75 -30.54 7.59
N GLN A 42 -26.88 -30.11 6.33
CA GLN A 42 -28.09 -30.33 5.54
C GLN A 42 -28.08 -31.70 4.88
N ARG A 43 -29.21 -32.42 5.00
CA ARG A 43 -29.45 -33.69 4.30
C ARG A 43 -30.20 -33.42 2.98
N VAL A 44 -29.75 -34.03 1.92
CA VAL A 44 -30.26 -33.83 0.56
C VAL A 44 -30.73 -35.18 -0.01
N SER A 45 -31.87 -35.19 -0.70
CA SER A 45 -32.36 -36.44 -1.30
C SER A 45 -31.47 -36.92 -2.45
N ARG A 46 -31.31 -38.25 -2.54
CA ARG A 46 -30.54 -38.87 -3.62
C ARG A 46 -31.08 -38.51 -5.00
N GLU A 47 -32.38 -38.33 -5.14
CA GLU A 47 -33.01 -37.91 -6.38
C GLU A 47 -32.56 -36.50 -6.79
N LYS A 48 -32.54 -35.54 -5.86
CA LYS A 48 -32.05 -34.18 -6.11
C LYS A 48 -30.59 -34.20 -6.54
N ILE A 49 -29.74 -34.95 -5.85
CA ILE A 49 -28.30 -35.08 -6.20
C ILE A 49 -28.13 -35.74 -7.57
N ALA A 50 -28.85 -36.82 -7.84
CA ALA A 50 -28.79 -37.52 -9.12
C ALA A 50 -29.19 -36.58 -10.26
N SER A 51 -30.30 -35.83 -10.10
CA SER A 51 -30.75 -34.85 -11.12
C SER A 51 -29.81 -33.66 -11.30
N LEU A 52 -29.04 -33.29 -10.27
CA LEU A 52 -28.07 -32.22 -10.32
C LEU A 52 -26.78 -32.64 -11.05
N LEU A 53 -26.24 -33.81 -10.73
CA LEU A 53 -24.94 -34.27 -11.20
C LEU A 53 -24.99 -35.09 -12.47
N TRP A 54 -26.17 -35.53 -12.90
CA TRP A 54 -26.40 -36.29 -14.15
C TRP A 54 -27.67 -35.78 -14.88
N SER A 55 -27.71 -34.45 -15.06
CA SER A 55 -28.87 -33.78 -15.68
C SER A 55 -29.12 -34.16 -17.14
N SER A 56 -28.07 -34.66 -17.80
CA SER A 56 -28.12 -35.10 -19.23
C SER A 56 -28.58 -36.54 -19.44
N THR A 57 -28.80 -37.31 -18.36
CA THR A 57 -29.19 -38.73 -18.43
C THR A 57 -30.57 -38.99 -17.88
N GLY A 58 -31.15 -40.15 -18.25
CA GLY A 58 -32.45 -40.57 -17.71
C GLY A 58 -32.39 -40.88 -16.17
N PRO A 59 -33.54 -40.77 -15.48
CA PRO A 59 -33.56 -40.87 -13.98
C PRO A 59 -32.95 -42.16 -13.44
N ASP A 60 -33.21 -43.30 -14.07
CA ASP A 60 -32.68 -44.59 -13.56
C ASP A 60 -31.19 -44.72 -13.74
N GLN A 61 -30.65 -44.25 -14.88
CA GLN A 61 -29.21 -44.20 -15.14
C GLN A 61 -28.50 -43.21 -14.19
N ALA A 62 -29.11 -42.05 -13.93
CA ALA A 62 -28.60 -41.10 -12.96
C ALA A 62 -28.50 -41.68 -11.55
N ARG A 63 -29.54 -42.44 -11.08
CA ARG A 63 -29.54 -43.15 -9.80
C ARG A 63 -28.47 -44.24 -9.75
N GLN A 64 -28.28 -44.99 -10.86
CA GLN A 64 -27.23 -46.01 -10.91
C GLN A 64 -25.81 -45.35 -10.83
N SER A 65 -25.60 -44.28 -11.62
CA SER A 65 -24.32 -43.52 -11.59
C SER A 65 -24.03 -42.93 -10.20
N LEU A 66 -25.05 -42.41 -9.51
CA LEU A 66 -24.90 -41.93 -8.15
C LEU A 66 -24.47 -43.07 -7.19
N ARG A 67 -25.08 -44.27 -7.30
CA ARG A 67 -24.67 -45.42 -6.46
C ARG A 67 -23.22 -45.81 -6.67
N GLN A 68 -22.75 -45.82 -7.93
CA GLN A 68 -21.34 -46.11 -8.25
C GLN A 68 -20.40 -45.05 -7.68
N THR A 69 -20.75 -43.77 -7.89
CA THR A 69 -20.00 -42.62 -7.34
C THR A 69 -19.88 -42.69 -5.82
N LEU A 70 -20.99 -42.97 -5.10
CA LEU A 70 -20.97 -43.12 -3.66
C LEU A 70 -20.11 -44.30 -3.20
N SER A 71 -20.14 -45.44 -3.92
CA SER A 71 -19.29 -46.58 -3.64
C SER A 71 -17.81 -46.25 -3.74
N THR A 72 -17.40 -45.52 -4.80
CA THR A 72 -16.02 -45.07 -4.99
C THR A 72 -15.63 -44.05 -3.94
N LEU A 73 -16.46 -43.04 -3.71
CA LEU A 73 -16.22 -42.00 -2.73
C LEU A 73 -16.01 -42.52 -1.30
N ARG A 74 -16.81 -43.49 -0.88
CA ARG A 74 -16.63 -44.15 0.43
C ARG A 74 -15.23 -44.80 0.56
N LYS A 75 -14.74 -45.46 -0.50
CA LYS A 75 -13.42 -46.09 -0.50
C LYS A 75 -12.30 -45.06 -0.41
N GLU A 76 -12.46 -43.90 -1.10
CA GLU A 76 -11.50 -42.81 -1.04
C GLU A 76 -11.51 -42.13 0.34
N LEU A 77 -12.71 -41.82 0.89
CA LEU A 77 -12.85 -41.22 2.23
C LEU A 77 -12.38 -42.15 3.38
N ALA A 78 -12.49 -43.47 3.22
CA ALA A 78 -11.96 -44.43 4.19
C ALA A 78 -10.44 -44.35 4.38
N GLN A 79 -9.71 -43.71 3.49
CA GLN A 79 -8.28 -43.44 3.65
C GLN A 79 -8.01 -42.37 4.74
N LEU A 80 -8.98 -41.52 5.04
CA LEU A 80 -8.87 -40.49 6.10
C LEU A 80 -9.15 -41.07 7.50
N SER A 81 -10.08 -42.01 7.60
CA SER A 81 -10.39 -42.72 8.83
C SER A 81 -11.06 -44.06 8.50
N ALA A 82 -10.62 -45.11 9.17
CA ALA A 82 -11.23 -46.45 9.01
C ALA A 82 -12.53 -46.62 9.81
N THR A 83 -12.76 -45.80 10.82
CA THR A 83 -13.88 -45.91 11.77
C THR A 83 -14.97 -44.87 11.59
N ASP A 84 -14.57 -43.67 11.20
CA ASP A 84 -15.46 -42.52 11.13
C ASP A 84 -16.12 -42.40 9.75
N LYS A 85 -17.41 -42.16 9.73
CA LYS A 85 -18.18 -42.02 8.49
C LYS A 85 -18.40 -40.57 8.15
N ILE A 86 -17.51 -40.02 7.31
CA ILE A 86 -17.61 -38.65 6.79
C ILE A 86 -18.92 -38.45 5.99
N LEU A 87 -19.31 -39.45 5.18
CA LEU A 87 -20.54 -39.42 4.41
C LEU A 87 -21.66 -40.11 5.20
N ILE A 88 -22.72 -39.38 5.51
CA ILE A 88 -23.90 -39.84 6.18
C ILE A 88 -24.98 -40.21 5.15
N GLU A 89 -25.53 -41.40 5.32
CA GLU A 89 -26.61 -41.95 4.49
C GLU A 89 -27.73 -42.43 5.38
N GLU A 90 -28.85 -41.72 5.32
CA GLU A 90 -30.03 -42.00 6.12
C GLU A 90 -31.23 -42.16 5.18
N ASN A 91 -31.75 -43.37 5.04
CA ASN A 91 -32.83 -43.69 4.09
C ASN A 91 -32.46 -43.25 2.65
N ASP A 92 -33.19 -42.26 2.10
CA ASP A 92 -32.92 -41.66 0.77
C ASP A 92 -32.18 -40.33 0.83
N LEU A 93 -31.63 -39.95 2.00
CA LEU A 93 -30.92 -38.70 2.22
C LEU A 93 -29.41 -38.92 2.31
N LEU A 94 -28.67 -37.96 1.80
CA LEU A 94 -27.20 -37.86 1.85
C LEU A 94 -26.75 -36.56 2.50
N GLY A 95 -25.66 -36.59 3.25
CA GLY A 95 -25.05 -35.43 3.85
C GLY A 95 -23.64 -35.73 4.31
N LEU A 96 -22.97 -34.73 4.84
CA LEU A 96 -21.68 -34.88 5.51
C LEU A 96 -21.85 -34.79 7.02
N ASP A 97 -20.92 -35.39 7.75
CA ASP A 97 -20.84 -35.24 9.20
C ASP A 97 -20.11 -33.91 9.48
N ASP A 98 -20.86 -32.92 10.00
CA ASP A 98 -20.36 -31.59 10.30
C ASP A 98 -19.35 -31.54 11.45
N SER A 99 -19.24 -32.60 12.25
CA SER A 99 -18.21 -32.75 13.26
C SER A 99 -16.85 -33.19 12.66
N LEU A 100 -16.89 -33.84 11.48
CA LEU A 100 -15.74 -34.42 10.79
C LEU A 100 -15.31 -33.62 9.56
N VAL A 101 -16.15 -32.70 9.08
CA VAL A 101 -15.90 -31.90 7.86
C VAL A 101 -15.98 -30.43 8.16
N GLU A 102 -14.92 -29.72 7.78
CA GLU A 102 -14.89 -28.26 7.71
C GLU A 102 -14.95 -27.80 6.26
N CYS A 103 -15.81 -26.80 5.98
CA CYS A 103 -15.89 -26.17 4.67
C CYS A 103 -15.75 -24.65 4.82
N ASP A 104 -14.91 -24.05 3.99
CA ASP A 104 -14.67 -22.61 4.02
C ASP A 104 -15.95 -21.80 3.75
N VAL A 105 -16.83 -22.23 2.85
CA VAL A 105 -18.13 -21.59 2.61
C VAL A 105 -19.02 -21.67 3.86
N ALA A 106 -19.09 -22.83 4.52
CA ALA A 106 -19.88 -23.02 5.73
C ALA A 106 -19.35 -22.18 6.90
N ALA A 107 -18.04 -21.94 6.96
CA ALA A 107 -17.41 -21.07 7.94
C ALA A 107 -17.58 -19.57 7.58
N PHE A 108 -17.54 -19.22 6.29
CA PHE A 108 -17.61 -17.85 5.80
C PHE A 108 -18.95 -17.17 6.14
N GLU A 109 -20.06 -17.83 5.91
CA GLU A 109 -21.40 -17.25 6.10
C GLU A 109 -21.66 -16.76 7.53
N PRO A 110 -21.43 -17.56 8.60
CA PRO A 110 -21.60 -17.11 9.98
C PRO A 110 -20.65 -15.97 10.36
N LEU A 111 -19.40 -15.98 9.83
CA LEU A 111 -18.45 -14.90 10.08
C LEU A 111 -18.92 -13.56 9.50
N VAL A 112 -19.49 -13.59 8.28
CA VAL A 112 -20.08 -12.38 7.68
C VAL A 112 -21.33 -11.96 8.45
N ALA A 113 -22.17 -12.90 8.87
CA ALA A 113 -23.39 -12.61 9.62
C ALA A 113 -23.12 -12.00 11.01
N ALA A 114 -22.02 -12.39 11.67
CA ALA A 114 -21.61 -11.83 12.96
C ALA A 114 -21.24 -10.35 12.87
N GLY A 115 -20.71 -9.86 11.74
CA GLY A 115 -20.52 -8.45 11.44
C GLY A 115 -19.51 -7.72 12.33
N THR A 116 -18.75 -8.42 13.18
CA THR A 116 -17.69 -7.81 13.99
C THR A 116 -16.42 -7.64 13.17
N GLU A 117 -15.56 -6.69 13.54
CA GLU A 117 -14.29 -6.46 12.84
C GLU A 117 -13.43 -7.74 12.77
N GLU A 118 -13.34 -8.47 13.86
CA GLU A 118 -12.62 -9.75 13.92
C GLU A 118 -13.22 -10.80 12.97
N SER A 119 -14.54 -10.98 13.01
CA SER A 119 -15.23 -11.98 12.17
C SER A 119 -15.14 -11.62 10.68
N LEU A 120 -15.35 -10.35 10.34
CA LEU A 120 -15.21 -9.86 8.96
C LEU A 120 -13.76 -9.97 8.45
N GLY A 121 -12.78 -9.74 9.33
CA GLY A 121 -11.36 -9.96 9.03
C GLY A 121 -11.07 -11.43 8.68
N LYS A 122 -11.59 -12.37 9.47
CA LYS A 122 -11.49 -13.81 9.17
C LYS A 122 -12.21 -14.18 7.87
N ALA A 123 -13.43 -13.68 7.67
CA ALA A 123 -14.18 -13.89 6.43
C ALA A 123 -13.41 -13.38 5.19
N SER A 124 -12.81 -12.19 5.29
CA SER A 124 -11.97 -11.61 4.24
C SER A 124 -10.74 -12.45 3.88
N GLN A 125 -10.21 -13.23 4.82
CA GLN A 125 -9.10 -14.16 4.57
C GLN A 125 -9.54 -15.47 3.93
N LEU A 126 -10.77 -15.93 4.24
CA LEU A 126 -11.32 -17.15 3.65
C LEU A 126 -11.68 -16.99 2.18
N TYR A 127 -12.15 -15.81 1.76
CA TYR A 127 -12.54 -15.57 0.38
C TYR A 127 -11.30 -15.27 -0.48
N ARG A 128 -10.74 -16.32 -1.10
CA ARG A 128 -9.50 -16.27 -1.90
C ARG A 128 -9.77 -16.03 -3.39
N GLY A 129 -10.96 -16.33 -3.86
CA GLY A 129 -11.38 -16.23 -5.26
C GLY A 129 -12.80 -16.66 -5.44
N ASP A 130 -13.26 -16.75 -6.69
CA ASP A 130 -14.60 -17.17 -7.02
C ASP A 130 -14.88 -18.61 -6.57
N PHE A 131 -16.11 -18.85 -6.13
CA PHE A 131 -16.56 -20.19 -5.72
C PHE A 131 -16.33 -21.19 -6.83
N LEU A 132 -15.59 -22.30 -6.53
CA LEU A 132 -15.24 -23.36 -7.47
C LEU A 132 -14.59 -22.82 -8.75
N ASP A 133 -13.58 -21.95 -8.60
CA ASP A 133 -12.89 -21.37 -9.75
C ASP A 133 -12.25 -22.46 -10.62
N GLY A 134 -12.41 -22.36 -11.94
CA GLY A 134 -11.89 -23.35 -12.89
C GLY A 134 -12.52 -24.76 -12.84
N PHE A 135 -13.43 -25.03 -11.90
CA PHE A 135 -14.04 -26.37 -11.76
C PHE A 135 -15.31 -26.52 -12.59
N GLN A 136 -15.38 -27.56 -13.43
CA GLN A 136 -16.51 -27.87 -14.31
C GLN A 136 -16.70 -29.38 -14.45
N ILE A 137 -17.97 -29.81 -14.54
CA ILE A 137 -18.37 -31.22 -14.78
C ILE A 137 -19.25 -31.41 -16.02
N ASN A 138 -19.54 -30.33 -16.75
CA ASN A 138 -20.38 -30.29 -17.96
C ASN A 138 -21.79 -30.85 -17.72
N GLU A 139 -22.43 -30.45 -16.63
CA GLU A 139 -23.83 -30.77 -16.30
C GLU A 139 -24.59 -29.47 -16.04
N GLU A 140 -25.55 -29.18 -16.91
CA GLU A 140 -26.25 -27.89 -16.97
C GLU A 140 -26.80 -27.45 -15.58
N ARG A 141 -27.48 -28.37 -14.88
CA ARG A 141 -28.05 -28.02 -13.54
C ARG A 141 -27.00 -27.74 -12.48
N PHE A 142 -25.86 -28.44 -12.54
CA PHE A 142 -24.75 -28.19 -11.63
C PHE A 142 -24.09 -26.85 -11.96
N ASP A 143 -23.85 -26.59 -13.24
CA ASP A 143 -23.21 -25.35 -13.70
C ASP A 143 -24.09 -24.14 -13.36
N GLN A 144 -25.42 -24.23 -13.52
CA GLN A 144 -26.38 -23.21 -13.08
C GLN A 144 -26.34 -22.97 -11.56
N TRP A 145 -26.23 -24.04 -10.76
CA TRP A 145 -26.08 -23.93 -9.32
C TRP A 145 -24.75 -23.26 -8.94
N VAL A 146 -23.64 -23.63 -9.58
CA VAL A 146 -22.32 -22.99 -9.35
C VAL A 146 -22.39 -21.50 -9.66
N ILE A 147 -22.98 -21.10 -10.78
CA ILE A 147 -23.14 -19.70 -11.16
C ILE A 147 -23.93 -18.93 -10.10
N ALA A 148 -25.05 -19.49 -9.63
CA ALA A 148 -25.88 -18.86 -8.60
C ALA A 148 -25.16 -18.71 -7.25
N GLU A 149 -24.42 -19.74 -6.80
CA GLU A 149 -23.64 -19.71 -5.57
C GLU A 149 -22.44 -18.75 -5.69
N ARG A 150 -21.75 -18.74 -6.84
CA ARG A 150 -20.65 -17.80 -7.12
C ARG A 150 -21.13 -16.36 -6.99
N ASP A 151 -22.21 -15.99 -7.65
CA ASP A 151 -22.78 -14.65 -7.57
C ASP A 151 -23.25 -14.28 -6.13
N ARG A 152 -23.85 -15.23 -5.42
CA ARG A 152 -24.28 -15.04 -4.02
C ARG A 152 -23.09 -14.77 -3.08
N LEU A 153 -22.06 -15.60 -3.15
CA LEU A 153 -20.88 -15.53 -2.30
C LEU A 153 -20.03 -14.31 -2.64
N HIS A 154 -19.89 -14.01 -3.92
CA HIS A 154 -19.20 -12.81 -4.40
C HIS A 154 -19.83 -11.53 -3.83
N ARG A 155 -21.15 -11.36 -3.94
CA ARG A 155 -21.85 -10.22 -3.35
C ARG A 155 -21.70 -10.17 -1.83
N MET A 156 -21.68 -11.33 -1.18
CA MET A 156 -21.49 -11.41 0.29
C MET A 156 -20.08 -10.97 0.66
N ALA A 157 -19.05 -11.39 -0.08
CA ALA A 157 -17.66 -10.99 0.14
C ALA A 157 -17.46 -9.47 -0.04
N LEU A 158 -18.00 -8.90 -1.12
CA LEU A 158 -17.91 -7.45 -1.33
C LEU A 158 -18.57 -6.65 -0.18
N ARG A 159 -19.75 -7.08 0.28
CA ARG A 159 -20.42 -6.45 1.44
C ARG A 159 -19.60 -6.58 2.72
N ALA A 160 -19.02 -7.75 2.97
CA ALA A 160 -18.15 -7.96 4.13
C ALA A 160 -16.92 -7.04 4.11
N HIS A 161 -16.28 -6.88 2.94
CA HIS A 161 -15.15 -5.96 2.80
C HIS A 161 -15.56 -4.49 3.01
N MET A 162 -16.73 -4.07 2.51
CA MET A 162 -17.25 -2.72 2.74
C MET A 162 -17.48 -2.45 4.23
N GLN A 163 -18.11 -3.39 4.95
CA GLN A 163 -18.36 -3.28 6.39
C GLN A 163 -17.04 -3.27 7.18
N LEU A 164 -16.10 -4.15 6.85
CA LEU A 164 -14.78 -4.19 7.49
C LEU A 164 -14.03 -2.88 7.31
N LEU A 165 -14.01 -2.35 6.09
CA LEU A 165 -13.38 -1.08 5.77
C LEU A 165 -14.00 0.10 6.55
N ASP A 166 -15.33 0.14 6.69
CA ASP A 166 -16.01 1.16 7.48
C ASP A 166 -15.61 1.10 8.97
N LEU A 167 -15.57 -0.11 9.56
CA LEU A 167 -15.14 -0.33 10.95
C LEU A 167 -13.68 0.11 11.17
N GLN A 168 -12.76 -0.30 10.28
CA GLN A 168 -11.34 0.06 10.34
C GLN A 168 -11.14 1.57 10.17
N SER A 169 -11.87 2.19 9.23
CA SER A 169 -11.80 3.63 9.00
C SER A 169 -12.28 4.44 10.21
N ARG A 170 -13.38 4.03 10.84
CA ARG A 170 -13.90 4.67 12.08
C ARG A 170 -12.93 4.56 13.24
N ARG A 171 -12.20 3.46 13.34
CA ARG A 171 -11.15 3.25 14.36
C ARG A 171 -9.86 4.02 14.06
N GLY A 172 -9.72 4.58 12.86
CA GLY A 172 -8.50 5.24 12.40
C GLY A 172 -7.38 4.28 11.99
N ALA A 173 -7.67 3.01 11.75
CA ALA A 173 -6.72 2.00 11.30
C ALA A 173 -6.51 2.10 9.78
N VAL A 174 -5.86 3.18 9.34
CA VAL A 174 -5.75 3.54 7.91
C VAL A 174 -5.04 2.45 7.10
N ASP A 175 -3.94 1.90 7.59
CA ASP A 175 -3.17 0.86 6.87
C ASP A 175 -3.98 -0.44 6.69
N GLU A 176 -4.73 -0.85 7.71
CA GLU A 176 -5.60 -2.03 7.64
C GLU A 176 -6.75 -1.79 6.66
N ALA A 177 -7.33 -0.59 6.67
CA ALA A 177 -8.39 -0.19 5.74
C ALA A 177 -7.89 -0.17 4.28
N ILE A 178 -6.67 0.33 4.03
CA ILE A 178 -6.01 0.27 2.72
C ILE A 178 -5.86 -1.18 2.26
N ALA A 179 -5.34 -2.06 3.12
CA ALA A 179 -5.17 -3.47 2.80
C ALA A 179 -6.51 -4.17 2.49
N THR A 180 -7.57 -3.82 3.22
CA THR A 180 -8.92 -4.34 3.00
C THR A 180 -9.50 -3.86 1.66
N ALA A 181 -9.36 -2.57 1.34
CA ALA A 181 -9.80 -2.01 0.07
C ALA A 181 -9.06 -2.64 -1.13
N GLN A 182 -7.75 -2.79 -1.02
CA GLN A 182 -6.94 -3.46 -2.04
C GLN A 182 -7.36 -4.93 -2.24
N ARG A 183 -7.70 -5.65 -1.15
CA ARG A 183 -8.19 -7.03 -1.22
C ARG A 183 -9.54 -7.10 -1.91
N SER A 184 -10.45 -6.18 -1.62
CA SER A 184 -11.74 -6.08 -2.29
C SER A 184 -11.60 -5.84 -3.80
N LEU A 185 -10.69 -4.94 -4.20
CA LEU A 185 -10.41 -4.65 -5.61
C LEU A 185 -9.72 -5.81 -6.36
N ARG A 186 -9.09 -6.77 -5.66
CA ARG A 186 -8.63 -8.03 -6.29
C ARG A 186 -9.78 -8.99 -6.58
N ILE A 187 -10.86 -8.92 -5.81
CA ILE A 187 -12.08 -9.72 -6.05
C ILE A 187 -12.86 -9.12 -7.21
N ASP A 188 -13.09 -7.80 -7.17
CA ASP A 188 -13.80 -7.11 -8.23
C ASP A 188 -13.20 -5.70 -8.43
N ILE A 189 -12.42 -5.57 -9.49
CA ILE A 189 -11.73 -4.33 -9.85
C ILE A 189 -12.70 -3.24 -10.37
N LEU A 190 -13.95 -3.59 -10.68
CA LEU A 190 -14.97 -2.66 -11.18
C LEU A 190 -15.72 -1.92 -10.07
N GLN A 191 -15.39 -2.20 -8.80
CA GLN A 191 -16.02 -1.54 -7.64
C GLN A 191 -15.57 -0.09 -7.49
N GLU A 192 -16.17 0.84 -8.24
CA GLU A 192 -15.84 2.26 -8.21
C GLU A 192 -15.93 2.87 -6.79
N PRO A 193 -16.94 2.55 -5.95
CA PRO A 193 -16.96 3.02 -4.56
C PRO A 193 -15.73 2.59 -3.75
N MET A 194 -15.18 1.41 -4.03
CA MET A 194 -13.99 0.92 -3.35
C MET A 194 -12.73 1.67 -3.79
N HIS A 195 -12.62 1.99 -5.09
CA HIS A 195 -11.56 2.88 -5.58
C HIS A 195 -11.61 4.25 -4.89
N ARG A 196 -12.81 4.85 -4.75
CA ARG A 196 -12.98 6.11 -4.01
C ARG A 196 -12.57 6.00 -2.55
N SER A 197 -12.96 4.94 -1.87
CA SER A 197 -12.54 4.71 -0.49
C SER A 197 -11.03 4.65 -0.36
N LEU A 198 -10.36 3.92 -1.26
CA LEU A 198 -8.90 3.82 -1.28
C LEU A 198 -8.23 5.16 -1.58
N MET A 199 -8.78 5.97 -2.50
CA MET A 199 -8.30 7.34 -2.75
C MET A 199 -8.40 8.22 -1.49
N ARG A 200 -9.53 8.15 -0.75
CA ARG A 200 -9.71 8.90 0.52
C ARG A 200 -8.72 8.45 1.59
N LEU A 201 -8.48 7.15 1.72
CA LEU A 201 -7.51 6.60 2.67
C LEU A 201 -6.08 7.05 2.37
N TYR A 202 -5.66 7.03 1.10
CA TYR A 202 -4.36 7.59 0.69
C TYR A 202 -4.27 9.10 0.92
N MET A 203 -5.34 9.84 0.67
CA MET A 203 -5.39 11.28 0.99
C MET A 203 -5.25 11.52 2.50
N GLN A 204 -5.92 10.71 3.32
CA GLN A 204 -5.87 10.79 4.79
C GLN A 204 -4.48 10.45 5.35
N SER A 205 -3.76 9.50 4.75
CA SER A 205 -2.36 9.19 5.10
C SER A 205 -1.34 10.18 4.54
N GLY A 206 -1.77 11.18 3.76
CA GLY A 206 -0.89 12.15 3.11
C GLY A 206 -0.25 11.66 1.81
N ASP A 207 -0.55 10.45 1.37
CA ASP A 207 -0.02 9.84 0.15
C ASP A 207 -0.83 10.27 -1.08
N LEU A 208 -0.68 11.54 -1.46
CA LEU A 208 -1.41 12.11 -2.59
C LEU A 208 -1.00 11.51 -3.94
N VAL A 209 0.19 10.90 -4.03
CA VAL A 209 0.67 10.26 -5.26
C VAL A 209 -0.12 8.98 -5.51
N ASN A 210 -0.22 8.10 -4.54
CA ASN A 210 -1.00 6.87 -4.66
C ASN A 210 -2.50 7.14 -4.77
N ALA A 211 -3.01 8.22 -4.14
CA ALA A 211 -4.40 8.66 -4.32
C ALA A 211 -4.71 9.01 -5.79
N LEU A 212 -3.85 9.76 -6.47
CA LEU A 212 -4.00 10.08 -7.90
C LEU A 212 -3.83 8.87 -8.81
N GLN A 213 -2.86 8.01 -8.53
CA GLN A 213 -2.64 6.77 -9.28
C GLN A 213 -3.85 5.82 -9.18
N GLN A 214 -4.52 5.82 -8.02
CA GLN A 214 -5.74 5.02 -7.82
C GLN A 214 -6.90 5.51 -8.71
N TYR A 215 -7.06 6.83 -8.88
CA TYR A 215 -8.00 7.39 -9.85
C TYR A 215 -7.70 6.96 -11.27
N GLU A 216 -6.44 7.04 -11.71
CA GLU A 216 -6.04 6.61 -13.04
C GLU A 216 -6.34 5.12 -13.27
N THR A 217 -6.10 4.29 -12.25
CA THR A 217 -6.40 2.85 -12.29
C THR A 217 -7.90 2.62 -12.47
N ALA A 218 -8.73 3.28 -11.65
CA ALA A 218 -10.19 3.22 -11.76
C ALA A 218 -10.67 3.66 -13.16
N ALA A 219 -10.20 4.80 -13.65
CA ALA A 219 -10.59 5.33 -14.96
C ALA A 219 -10.21 4.38 -16.12
N LYS A 220 -8.99 3.82 -16.08
CA LYS A 220 -8.53 2.85 -17.08
C LYS A 220 -9.40 1.59 -17.11
N VAL A 221 -9.71 1.04 -15.94
CA VAL A 221 -10.48 -0.20 -15.80
C VAL A 221 -11.93 0.02 -16.26
N LEU A 222 -12.60 1.07 -15.76
CA LEU A 222 -13.98 1.40 -16.16
C LEU A 222 -14.10 1.65 -17.66
N LYS A 223 -13.14 2.35 -18.25
CA LYS A 223 -13.11 2.60 -19.70
C LYS A 223 -12.89 1.31 -20.51
N ARG A 224 -11.99 0.44 -20.06
CA ARG A 224 -11.66 -0.82 -20.76
C ARG A 224 -12.79 -1.83 -20.71
N GLU A 225 -13.36 -2.08 -19.52
CA GLU A 225 -14.32 -3.16 -19.29
C GLU A 225 -15.77 -2.72 -19.58
N LEU A 226 -16.13 -1.50 -19.16
CA LEU A 226 -17.51 -1.02 -19.25
C LEU A 226 -17.72 0.08 -20.30
N ARG A 227 -16.64 0.63 -20.88
CA ARG A 227 -16.64 1.77 -21.81
C ARG A 227 -17.29 3.03 -21.23
N ILE A 228 -17.20 3.20 -19.91
CA ILE A 228 -17.70 4.38 -19.21
C ILE A 228 -16.53 5.14 -18.57
N GLU A 229 -16.78 6.38 -18.19
CA GLU A 229 -15.88 7.18 -17.37
C GLU A 229 -16.28 7.08 -15.89
N PRO A 230 -15.35 7.41 -14.96
CA PRO A 230 -15.67 7.53 -13.55
C PRO A 230 -16.85 8.48 -13.30
N ASP A 231 -17.62 8.19 -12.26
CA ASP A 231 -18.77 8.99 -11.88
C ASP A 231 -18.39 10.42 -11.41
N ALA A 232 -19.40 11.27 -11.17
CA ALA A 232 -19.21 12.64 -10.77
C ALA A 232 -18.52 12.77 -9.41
N GLU A 233 -18.79 11.84 -8.47
CA GLU A 233 -18.21 11.84 -7.12
C GLU A 233 -16.72 11.47 -7.18
N THR A 234 -16.34 10.47 -7.97
CA THR A 234 -14.95 10.06 -8.17
C THR A 234 -14.14 11.17 -8.85
N LYS A 235 -14.72 11.83 -9.86
CA LYS A 235 -14.10 13.01 -10.52
C LYS A 235 -13.96 14.20 -9.58
N ALA A 236 -14.92 14.41 -8.67
CA ALA A 236 -14.85 15.48 -7.67
C ALA A 236 -13.72 15.23 -6.67
N LEU A 237 -13.60 14.01 -6.15
CA LEU A 237 -12.52 13.62 -5.26
C LEU A 237 -11.14 13.74 -5.93
N HIS A 238 -11.02 13.35 -7.19
CA HIS A 238 -9.78 13.56 -7.95
C HIS A 238 -9.37 15.04 -8.00
N ARG A 239 -10.32 15.94 -8.31
CA ARG A 239 -10.04 17.39 -8.33
C ARG A 239 -9.62 17.91 -6.97
N GLU A 240 -10.24 17.43 -5.90
CA GLU A 240 -9.85 17.77 -4.52
C GLU A 240 -8.40 17.39 -4.23
N ILE A 241 -8.01 16.15 -4.57
CA ILE A 241 -6.64 15.65 -4.37
C ILE A 241 -5.62 16.46 -5.18
N VAL A 242 -5.92 16.78 -6.45
CA VAL A 242 -5.06 17.63 -7.31
C VAL A 242 -4.85 19.01 -6.68
N ASN A 243 -5.93 19.65 -6.20
CA ASN A 243 -5.86 20.95 -5.55
C ASN A 243 -5.06 20.91 -4.24
N LEU A 244 -5.23 19.84 -3.44
CA LEU A 244 -4.48 19.64 -2.21
C LEU A 244 -2.98 19.49 -2.50
N ARG A 245 -2.62 18.68 -3.50
CA ARG A 245 -1.23 18.51 -3.94
C ARG A 245 -0.61 19.83 -4.41
N ALA A 246 -1.34 20.62 -5.20
CA ALA A 246 -0.87 21.91 -5.67
C ALA A 246 -0.62 22.89 -4.50
N LYS A 247 -1.51 22.94 -3.51
CA LYS A 247 -1.34 23.76 -2.29
C LYS A 247 -0.11 23.31 -1.49
N THR A 248 0.06 22.01 -1.28
CA THR A 248 1.21 21.47 -0.53
C THR A 248 2.53 21.78 -1.25
N SER A 249 2.57 21.64 -2.59
CA SER A 249 3.74 22.00 -3.38
C SER A 249 4.03 23.50 -3.36
N SER A 250 3.01 24.36 -3.43
CA SER A 250 3.15 25.82 -3.33
C SER A 250 3.63 26.25 -1.93
N GLN A 251 3.15 25.64 -0.87
CA GLN A 251 3.62 25.88 0.49
C GLN A 251 5.07 25.42 0.71
N ALA A 252 5.46 24.31 0.13
CA ALA A 252 6.84 23.85 0.16
C ALA A 252 7.77 24.81 -0.62
N ALA A 253 7.37 25.25 -1.80
CA ALA A 253 8.11 26.22 -2.61
C ALA A 253 8.21 27.59 -1.90
N SER A 254 7.13 28.07 -1.27
CA SER A 254 7.18 29.33 -0.52
C SER A 254 8.01 29.20 0.78
N ALA A 255 8.08 28.04 1.39
CA ALA A 255 8.95 27.78 2.55
C ALA A 255 10.43 27.65 2.14
N GLU A 256 10.73 27.20 0.93
CA GLU A 256 12.07 27.21 0.35
C GLU A 256 12.52 28.65 -0.02
N ASP A 257 11.64 29.45 -0.57
CA ASP A 257 11.91 30.85 -0.94
C ASP A 257 12.08 31.77 0.30
N LEU A 258 11.59 31.36 1.45
CA LEU A 258 11.78 32.03 2.74
C LEU A 258 13.09 31.63 3.45
N ARG A 259 13.78 30.60 3.00
CA ARG A 259 15.06 30.20 3.58
C ARG A 259 16.15 31.19 3.15
N LYS A 260 16.98 31.58 4.13
CA LYS A 260 18.16 32.40 3.87
C LYS A 260 19.20 31.64 3.07
N ASN A 261 19.70 32.27 2.01
CA ASN A 261 20.70 31.72 1.10
C ASN A 261 22.10 32.04 1.60
N ILE A 262 22.90 31.03 1.94
CA ILE A 262 24.26 31.17 2.43
C ILE A 262 25.24 30.65 1.38
N LEU A 263 26.18 31.46 0.93
CA LEU A 263 27.28 31.04 0.07
C LEU A 263 28.51 30.73 0.91
N VAL A 264 28.94 29.46 0.88
CA VAL A 264 30.18 29.01 1.54
C VAL A 264 31.30 28.97 0.51
N VAL A 265 32.37 29.72 0.77
CA VAL A 265 33.59 29.79 -0.07
C VAL A 265 34.74 29.19 0.71
N GLU A 266 35.14 28.00 0.37
CA GLU A 266 36.18 27.21 1.06
C GLU A 266 36.83 26.27 0.04
N ASP A 267 38.13 26.25 -0.08
CA ASP A 267 38.88 25.43 -1.04
C ASP A 267 38.96 23.95 -0.58
N ASN A 268 39.08 23.74 0.73
CA ASN A 268 39.17 22.41 1.29
C ASN A 268 37.83 21.66 1.21
N VAL A 269 37.81 20.55 0.47
CA VAL A 269 36.61 19.75 0.19
C VAL A 269 35.94 19.29 1.50
N LEU A 270 36.72 18.80 2.47
CA LEU A 270 36.16 18.27 3.72
C LEU A 270 35.50 19.36 4.56
N ASN A 271 36.16 20.51 4.73
CA ASN A 271 35.62 21.65 5.46
C ASN A 271 34.34 22.19 4.81
N ARG A 272 34.36 22.29 3.48
CA ARG A 272 33.22 22.73 2.67
C ARG A 272 32.00 21.84 2.85
N GLU A 273 32.20 20.51 2.74
CA GLU A 273 31.10 19.53 2.92
C GLU A 273 30.57 19.47 4.36
N LEU A 274 31.42 19.55 5.36
CA LEU A 274 31.01 19.62 6.76
C LEU A 274 30.19 20.88 7.05
N THR A 275 30.66 22.06 6.59
CA THR A 275 29.94 23.33 6.74
C THR A 275 28.58 23.29 6.04
N ASN A 276 28.55 22.78 4.80
CA ASN A 276 27.31 22.57 4.01
C ASN A 276 26.31 21.69 4.77
N ALA A 277 26.74 20.53 5.29
CA ALA A 277 25.87 19.60 6.04
C ALA A 277 25.28 20.25 7.30
N VAL A 278 26.11 20.98 8.07
CA VAL A 278 25.66 21.66 9.31
C VAL A 278 24.62 22.73 9.02
N LEU A 279 24.85 23.57 8.00
CA LEU A 279 23.95 24.66 7.64
C LEU A 279 22.64 24.15 7.03
N LYS A 280 22.70 23.12 6.17
CA LYS A 280 21.49 22.48 5.64
C LYS A 280 20.65 21.84 6.74
N ALA A 281 21.27 21.16 7.68
CA ALA A 281 20.57 20.58 8.84
C ALA A 281 19.89 21.65 9.72
N ALA A 282 20.44 22.88 9.75
CA ALA A 282 19.83 24.03 10.42
C ALA A 282 18.75 24.76 9.60
N GLY A 283 18.43 24.27 8.40
CA GLY A 283 17.33 24.79 7.58
C GLY A 283 17.71 25.93 6.61
N TYR A 284 18.99 26.22 6.43
CA TYR A 284 19.46 27.20 5.45
C TYR A 284 19.58 26.60 4.04
N ASN A 285 19.38 27.44 3.04
CA ASN A 285 19.74 27.11 1.67
C ASN A 285 21.22 27.39 1.44
N VAL A 286 22.02 26.38 1.04
CA VAL A 286 23.48 26.49 1.01
C VAL A 286 23.98 26.29 -0.41
N MET A 287 24.67 27.31 -0.92
CA MET A 287 25.47 27.27 -2.12
C MET A 287 26.96 27.14 -1.74
N ILE A 288 27.73 26.49 -2.56
CA ILE A 288 29.17 26.26 -2.33
C ILE A 288 29.99 26.79 -3.48
N ALA A 289 31.14 27.35 -3.18
CA ALA A 289 32.17 27.73 -4.11
C ALA A 289 33.53 27.27 -3.59
N LYS A 290 34.39 26.79 -4.48
CA LYS A 290 35.75 26.31 -4.14
C LYS A 290 36.81 27.39 -4.18
N ASP A 291 36.51 28.52 -4.84
CA ASP A 291 37.42 29.66 -5.03
C ASP A 291 36.65 30.97 -5.20
N GLY A 292 37.37 32.09 -5.22
CA GLY A 292 36.77 33.41 -5.37
C GLY A 292 36.12 33.65 -6.73
N ALA A 293 36.57 32.99 -7.79
CA ALA A 293 35.97 33.14 -9.11
C ALA A 293 34.60 32.47 -9.21
N GLU A 294 34.47 31.26 -8.66
CA GLU A 294 33.19 30.56 -8.57
C GLU A 294 32.21 31.30 -7.64
N ALA A 295 32.72 31.91 -6.55
CA ALA A 295 31.90 32.74 -5.65
C ALA A 295 31.32 33.96 -6.39
N LEU A 296 32.11 34.70 -7.15
CA LEU A 296 31.65 35.85 -7.95
C LEU A 296 30.61 35.44 -9.00
N MET A 297 30.81 34.31 -9.69
CA MET A 297 29.83 33.78 -10.64
C MET A 297 28.49 33.42 -9.96
N THR A 298 28.56 32.82 -8.77
CA THR A 298 27.36 32.46 -8.00
C THR A 298 26.60 33.71 -7.56
N ILE A 299 27.29 34.71 -7.01
CA ILE A 299 26.69 36.00 -6.58
C ILE A 299 26.03 36.73 -7.74
N GLY A 300 26.59 36.62 -8.95
CA GLY A 300 26.01 37.25 -10.16
C GLY A 300 24.75 36.58 -10.69
N ARG A 301 24.43 35.35 -10.24
CA ARG A 301 23.30 34.55 -10.72
C ARG A 301 22.23 34.33 -9.68
N GLU A 302 22.62 34.22 -8.42
CA GLU A 302 21.77 33.78 -7.30
C GLU A 302 21.73 34.84 -6.21
N ARG A 303 20.59 34.94 -5.52
CA ARG A 303 20.48 35.79 -4.34
C ARG A 303 21.27 35.17 -3.19
N VAL A 304 22.19 35.92 -2.60
CA VAL A 304 22.98 35.53 -1.42
C VAL A 304 22.64 36.44 -0.25
N ASP A 305 22.20 35.87 0.87
CA ASP A 305 21.87 36.60 2.09
C ASP A 305 23.05 36.66 3.08
N LEU A 306 24.04 35.76 2.95
CA LEU A 306 25.23 35.70 3.80
C LEU A 306 26.38 35.01 3.05
N LEU A 307 27.59 35.55 3.22
CA LEU A 307 28.83 34.91 2.80
C LEU A 307 29.58 34.30 3.98
N LEU A 308 30.01 33.05 3.83
CA LEU A 308 30.98 32.40 4.72
C LEU A 308 32.27 32.25 3.91
N LEU A 309 33.29 33.03 4.25
CA LEU A 309 34.52 33.16 3.45
C LEU A 309 35.72 32.57 4.22
N ASP A 310 36.40 31.61 3.65
CA ASP A 310 37.75 31.29 4.09
C ASP A 310 38.68 32.47 3.73
N VAL A 311 39.56 32.83 4.66
CA VAL A 311 40.60 33.82 4.40
C VAL A 311 41.63 33.29 3.41
N ASP A 312 41.95 32.01 3.48
CA ASP A 312 43.06 31.35 2.78
C ASP A 312 42.57 30.65 1.51
N LEU A 313 42.09 31.45 0.54
CA LEU A 313 41.57 30.93 -0.73
C LEU A 313 42.64 30.99 -1.84
N PRO A 314 42.65 30.04 -2.78
CA PRO A 314 43.53 30.05 -3.92
C PRO A 314 43.17 31.20 -4.90
N PHE A 315 44.20 31.79 -5.55
CA PHE A 315 44.11 32.83 -6.59
C PHE A 315 43.64 34.19 -6.08
N ILE A 316 42.54 34.29 -5.35
CA ILE A 316 42.00 35.51 -4.76
C ILE A 316 41.68 35.19 -3.29
N ASP A 317 42.45 35.77 -2.36
CA ASP A 317 42.18 35.57 -0.93
C ASP A 317 40.82 36.14 -0.49
N GLY A 318 40.29 35.65 0.63
CA GLY A 318 38.95 36.04 1.07
C GLY A 318 38.77 37.53 1.33
N HIS A 319 39.83 38.25 1.75
CA HIS A 319 39.76 39.69 1.97
C HIS A 319 39.63 40.44 0.63
N SER A 320 40.44 40.07 -0.36
CA SER A 320 40.40 40.64 -1.71
C SER A 320 39.06 40.34 -2.40
N LEU A 321 38.49 39.16 -2.17
CA LEU A 321 37.16 38.78 -2.65
C LEU A 321 36.07 39.69 -2.06
N LEU A 322 36.03 39.86 -0.74
CA LEU A 322 35.03 40.73 -0.09
C LEU A 322 35.16 42.18 -0.58
N LYS A 323 36.39 42.67 -0.70
CA LYS A 323 36.64 44.01 -1.23
C LYS A 323 36.09 44.18 -2.65
N ALA A 324 36.33 43.21 -3.54
CA ALA A 324 35.79 43.23 -4.89
C ALA A 324 34.25 43.21 -4.94
N ILE A 325 33.59 42.44 -4.02
CA ILE A 325 32.13 42.41 -3.88
C ILE A 325 31.61 43.80 -3.48
N ARG A 326 32.26 44.47 -2.52
CA ARG A 326 31.88 45.82 -2.05
C ARG A 326 32.08 46.89 -3.13
N GLU A 327 33.19 46.82 -3.88
CA GLU A 327 33.48 47.73 -4.99
C GLU A 327 32.43 47.62 -6.12
N ASN A 328 31.80 46.47 -6.27
CA ASN A 328 30.67 46.26 -7.18
C ASN A 328 29.32 46.70 -6.60
N GLY A 329 29.28 47.32 -5.42
CA GLY A 329 28.06 47.86 -4.79
C GLY A 329 27.17 46.84 -4.13
N LEU A 330 27.68 45.63 -3.82
CA LEU A 330 26.92 44.56 -3.19
C LEU A 330 27.15 44.53 -1.66
N GLU A 331 26.12 44.81 -0.89
CA GLU A 331 26.14 44.88 0.57
C GLU A 331 25.75 43.55 1.23
N ILE A 332 26.38 42.42 0.82
CA ILE A 332 26.09 41.10 1.38
C ILE A 332 26.92 40.94 2.67
N PRO A 333 26.29 40.65 3.83
CA PRO A 333 27.06 40.40 5.07
C PRO A 333 28.00 39.19 4.91
N ALA A 334 29.20 39.32 5.49
CA ALA A 334 30.23 38.28 5.38
C ALA A 334 30.77 37.89 6.74
N ILE A 335 30.90 36.59 6.98
CA ILE A 335 31.64 36.03 8.14
C ILE A 335 32.90 35.38 7.60
N PHE A 336 34.04 35.77 8.12
CA PHE A 336 35.29 35.10 7.80
C PHE A 336 35.53 33.88 8.68
N ILE A 337 36.15 32.88 8.08
CA ILE A 337 36.61 31.68 8.76
C ILE A 337 38.11 31.54 8.47
N SER A 338 38.95 31.46 9.52
CA SER A 338 40.39 31.36 9.32
C SER A 338 41.10 30.46 10.30
N GLY A 339 42.10 29.75 9.84
CA GLY A 339 43.07 28.99 10.65
C GLY A 339 44.36 29.71 10.94
N LEU A 340 44.56 30.93 10.39
CA LEU A 340 45.75 31.68 10.55
C LEU A 340 45.89 32.20 12.00
N PRO A 341 47.08 32.08 12.64
CA PRO A 341 47.31 32.60 13.95
C PRO A 341 47.49 34.13 13.96
N GLY A 342 47.04 34.79 15.02
CA GLY A 342 47.23 36.23 15.26
C GLY A 342 45.95 37.05 15.15
N ASP A 343 45.89 38.16 15.87
CA ASP A 343 44.71 39.02 15.92
C ASP A 343 44.67 40.00 14.70
N GLU A 344 45.78 40.12 13.99
CA GLU A 344 45.91 41.01 12.81
C GLU A 344 44.95 40.59 11.68
N VAL A 345 44.75 39.28 11.49
CA VAL A 345 43.83 38.73 10.47
C VAL A 345 42.39 39.09 10.78
N GLU A 346 41.98 38.99 12.04
CA GLU A 346 40.65 39.33 12.51
C GLU A 346 40.41 40.86 12.44
N ILE A 347 41.37 41.66 12.85
CA ILE A 347 41.30 43.13 12.76
C ILE A 347 41.13 43.57 11.29
N LYS A 348 41.93 43.02 10.37
CA LYS A 348 41.85 43.32 8.97
C LYS A 348 40.49 42.91 8.36
N ALA A 349 39.89 41.78 8.80
CA ALA A 349 38.59 41.37 8.38
C ALA A 349 37.50 42.39 8.74
N PHE A 350 37.53 42.92 9.95
CA PHE A 350 36.59 43.96 10.40
C PHE A 350 36.84 45.31 9.70
N GLU A 351 38.07 45.68 9.44
CA GLU A 351 38.41 46.92 8.69
C GLU A 351 37.82 46.96 7.30
N ILE A 352 37.70 45.80 6.62
CA ILE A 352 37.10 45.69 5.29
C ILE A 352 35.57 45.40 5.33
N GLY A 353 34.94 45.46 6.53
CA GLY A 353 33.52 45.39 6.68
C GLY A 353 32.95 43.97 6.88
N ALA A 354 33.72 43.06 7.46
CA ALA A 354 33.16 41.76 7.88
C ALA A 354 32.12 41.95 8.98
N ALA A 355 31.06 41.21 8.92
CA ALA A 355 29.98 41.17 9.94
C ALA A 355 30.41 40.37 11.19
N ASP A 356 31.24 39.34 11.00
CA ASP A 356 31.77 38.52 12.11
C ASP A 356 33.01 37.72 11.64
N PHE A 357 33.67 37.03 12.58
CA PHE A 357 34.88 36.23 12.35
C PHE A 357 34.85 34.93 13.20
N ILE A 358 35.26 33.81 12.63
CA ILE A 358 35.30 32.51 13.27
C ILE A 358 36.70 31.89 13.10
N ARG A 359 37.34 31.49 14.22
CA ARG A 359 38.63 30.79 14.17
C ARG A 359 38.45 29.28 13.98
N LYS A 360 39.25 28.68 13.07
CA LYS A 360 39.35 27.22 12.92
C LYS A 360 40.11 26.62 14.12
N PRO A 361 39.71 25.46 14.67
CA PRO A 361 38.65 24.57 14.15
C PRO A 361 37.24 25.08 14.47
N VAL A 362 36.39 25.04 13.43
CA VAL A 362 35.02 25.55 13.54
C VAL A 362 34.15 24.58 14.34
N LYS A 363 33.56 25.06 15.44
CA LYS A 363 32.58 24.30 16.21
C LYS A 363 31.17 24.58 15.68
N ASN A 364 30.37 23.54 15.41
CA ASN A 364 29.07 23.64 14.83
C ASN A 364 28.13 24.64 15.55
N ASN A 365 28.10 24.59 16.89
CA ASN A 365 27.29 25.51 17.70
C ASN A 365 27.73 26.97 17.58
N VAL A 366 29.02 27.23 17.42
CA VAL A 366 29.57 28.58 17.23
C VAL A 366 29.23 29.10 15.85
N LEU A 367 29.41 28.27 14.82
CA LEU A 367 29.03 28.60 13.44
C LEU A 367 27.53 28.99 13.36
N LEU A 368 26.64 28.15 13.86
CA LEU A 368 25.20 28.40 13.80
C LEU A 368 24.79 29.65 14.58
N ALA A 369 25.37 29.88 15.76
CA ALA A 369 25.10 31.07 16.57
C ALA A 369 25.54 32.37 15.86
N ARG A 370 26.70 32.39 15.18
CA ARG A 370 27.22 33.54 14.44
C ARG A 370 26.39 33.81 13.19
N VAL A 371 26.10 32.76 12.44
CA VAL A 371 25.23 32.85 11.24
C VAL A 371 23.86 33.41 11.60
N SER A 372 23.21 32.85 12.62
CA SER A 372 21.89 33.33 13.08
C SER A 372 21.94 34.80 13.52
N LYS A 373 22.97 35.19 14.28
CA LYS A 373 23.16 36.58 14.74
C LYS A 373 23.25 37.57 13.56
N VAL A 374 24.07 37.25 12.56
CA VAL A 374 24.29 38.14 11.43
C VAL A 374 23.04 38.24 10.55
N LEU A 375 22.37 37.11 10.27
CA LEU A 375 21.14 37.10 9.46
C LEU A 375 19.92 37.75 10.14
N THR A 376 19.91 37.85 11.49
CA THR A 376 18.84 38.54 12.23
C THR A 376 19.10 40.05 12.40
N ALA A 377 20.34 40.49 12.24
CA ALA A 377 20.73 41.91 12.31
C ALA A 377 20.67 42.63 10.95
N SER A 378 20.54 41.86 9.86
CA SER A 378 20.39 42.32 8.47
C SER A 378 18.92 42.33 8.07
#